data_e77f78eed104c5558473b35b8dc84d21
#
_entry.id   e77f78eed104c5558473b35b8dc84d21
#
_cell.length_a   1.000
_cell.length_b   1.000
_cell.length_c   1.000
_cell.angle_alpha   90.00
_cell.angle_beta   90.00
_cell.angle_gamma   90.00
#
_symmetry.space_group_name_H-M   'P 1'
#
loop_
_entity.id
_entity.type
_entity.pdbx_description
1 polymer ?
#
loop_
_entity_poly.entity_id
_entity_poly.type
_entity_poly.pdbx_seq_one_letter_code
_entity_poly.pdbx_strand_id
1 'polypeptide(L)'
;METLDTVAIVGLGYVGLPLAVAFGRLRRTIGLDLNEEKLARYRAGSDPSGEVEPQQLARASMLEFTSDASKLSAAQIIIVVVPTPIDQARRPDLAPLEGACRAVGAHLRPGTTVIFESTVYPGCTEEVCVPILEKASALPWAGRTAQGTVDGFYVGYSPERINPGDKEHRLETITKVVSGDTPETLEKVATLYGEVVKGGTHRAASIKVGEAAKVIENTRRDLNIALMNELALI
;
A
#
# COMPACT_ATOMS: atom_id res chain seq x y z
N MET A 1 0.34 -18.22 -21.99
CA MET A 1 0.95 -17.36 -20.97
C MET A 1 -0.20 -16.75 -20.17
N GLU A 2 -0.32 -17.09 -18.91
CA GLU A 2 -1.24 -16.37 -18.03
C GLU A 2 -0.82 -14.90 -18.01
N THR A 3 -1.75 -14.02 -18.31
CA THR A 3 -1.52 -12.57 -18.20
C THR A 3 -1.43 -12.23 -16.72
N LEU A 4 -0.29 -11.70 -16.30
CA LEU A 4 -0.13 -11.22 -14.93
C LEU A 4 -1.17 -10.13 -14.61
N ASP A 5 -1.74 -10.18 -13.40
CA ASP A 5 -2.69 -9.16 -12.91
C ASP A 5 -2.10 -7.74 -13.07
N THR A 6 -2.92 -6.80 -13.55
CA THR A 6 -2.57 -5.37 -13.55
C THR A 6 -2.63 -4.87 -12.10
N VAL A 7 -1.57 -4.19 -11.65
CA VAL A 7 -1.47 -3.59 -10.33
C VAL A 7 -1.68 -2.08 -10.42
N ALA A 8 -2.45 -1.49 -9.51
CA ALA A 8 -2.51 -0.05 -9.34
C ALA A 8 -1.95 0.35 -7.98
N ILE A 9 -1.16 1.43 -7.94
CA ILE A 9 -0.62 2.03 -6.71
C ILE A 9 -1.28 3.40 -6.55
N VAL A 10 -1.99 3.60 -5.45
CA VAL A 10 -2.70 4.85 -5.12
C VAL A 10 -1.91 5.61 -4.05
N GLY A 11 -1.35 6.74 -4.45
CA GLY A 11 -0.41 7.53 -3.65
C GLY A 11 1.05 7.21 -4.02
N LEU A 12 1.70 8.14 -4.72
CA LEU A 12 3.08 7.99 -5.19
C LEU A 12 4.05 8.83 -4.34
N GLY A 13 3.96 8.67 -3.02
CA GLY A 13 4.93 9.21 -2.06
C GLY A 13 6.23 8.38 -2.02
N TYR A 14 7.02 8.59 -0.95
CA TYR A 14 8.31 7.92 -0.73
C TYR A 14 8.20 6.38 -0.61
N VAL A 15 7.01 5.86 -0.33
CA VAL A 15 6.71 4.41 -0.32
C VAL A 15 6.12 3.96 -1.66
N GLY A 16 5.10 4.67 -2.14
CA GLY A 16 4.32 4.24 -3.30
C GLY A 16 5.09 4.33 -4.62
N LEU A 17 5.97 5.33 -4.80
CA LEU A 17 6.76 5.45 -6.02
C LEU A 17 7.76 4.31 -6.19
N PRO A 18 8.62 3.97 -5.19
CA PRO A 18 9.49 2.80 -5.29
C PRO A 18 8.73 1.51 -5.57
N LEU A 19 7.58 1.31 -4.93
CA LEU A 19 6.73 0.15 -5.13
C LEU A 19 6.17 0.09 -6.57
N ALA A 20 5.65 1.22 -7.08
CA ALA A 20 5.14 1.32 -8.45
C ALA A 20 6.24 1.03 -9.48
N VAL A 21 7.46 1.53 -9.25
CA VAL A 21 8.63 1.26 -10.10
C VAL A 21 9.03 -0.21 -10.05
N ALA A 22 9.01 -0.84 -8.88
CA ALA A 22 9.33 -2.26 -8.74
C ALA A 22 8.35 -3.13 -9.53
N PHE A 23 7.05 -2.93 -9.39
CA PHE A 23 6.04 -3.65 -10.17
C PHE A 23 6.07 -3.29 -11.65
N GLY A 24 6.28 -2.02 -12.01
CA GLY A 24 6.33 -1.55 -13.39
C GLY A 24 7.47 -2.11 -14.24
N ARG A 25 8.43 -2.80 -13.62
CA ARG A 25 9.46 -3.59 -14.31
C ARG A 25 8.98 -4.99 -14.68
N LEU A 26 7.98 -5.50 -13.98
CA LEU A 26 7.55 -6.91 -14.06
C LEU A 26 6.20 -7.07 -14.75
N ARG A 27 5.29 -6.10 -14.57
CA ARG A 27 3.91 -6.17 -15.04
C ARG A 27 3.32 -4.79 -15.29
N ARG A 28 2.19 -4.75 -16.01
CA ARG A 28 1.42 -3.52 -16.19
C ARG A 28 1.06 -2.93 -14.82
N THR A 29 1.48 -1.69 -14.61
CA THR A 29 1.30 -0.98 -13.34
C THR A 29 0.76 0.41 -13.60
N ILE A 30 -0.24 0.82 -12.81
CA ILE A 30 -0.85 2.15 -12.83
C ILE A 30 -0.45 2.87 -11.56
N GLY A 31 0.28 3.96 -11.68
CA GLY A 31 0.63 4.83 -10.56
C GLY A 31 -0.30 6.03 -10.53
N LEU A 32 -1.20 6.08 -9.53
CA LEU A 32 -2.16 7.16 -9.34
C LEU A 32 -1.70 8.12 -8.25
N ASP A 33 -1.62 9.40 -8.57
CA ASP A 33 -1.41 10.48 -7.59
C ASP A 33 -2.19 11.72 -8.01
N LEU A 34 -2.68 12.50 -7.05
CA LEU A 34 -3.45 13.72 -7.32
C LEU A 34 -2.56 14.91 -7.73
N ASN A 35 -1.27 14.86 -7.47
CA ASN A 35 -0.34 15.95 -7.74
C ASN A 35 0.24 15.84 -9.16
N GLU A 36 -0.34 16.59 -10.10
CA GLU A 36 0.09 16.59 -11.50
C GLU A 36 1.52 17.12 -11.71
N GLU A 37 2.01 18.06 -10.89
CA GLU A 37 3.39 18.50 -10.98
C GLU A 37 4.36 17.36 -10.66
N LYS A 38 4.04 16.58 -9.63
CA LYS A 38 4.81 15.41 -9.23
C LYS A 38 4.79 14.36 -10.34
N LEU A 39 3.62 14.07 -10.91
CA LEU A 39 3.47 13.13 -12.03
C LEU A 39 4.25 13.59 -13.26
N ALA A 40 4.25 14.88 -13.59
CA ALA A 40 5.03 15.43 -14.70
C ALA A 40 6.53 15.20 -14.51
N ARG A 41 7.05 15.38 -13.29
CA ARG A 41 8.47 15.11 -12.97
C ARG A 41 8.80 13.62 -13.10
N TYR A 42 7.94 12.74 -12.62
CA TYR A 42 8.13 11.27 -12.75
C TYR A 42 8.12 10.84 -14.23
N ARG A 43 7.20 11.38 -15.05
CA ARG A 43 7.19 11.14 -16.50
C ARG A 43 8.45 11.66 -17.20
N ALA A 44 9.06 12.73 -16.68
CA ALA A 44 10.33 13.25 -17.14
C ALA A 44 11.57 12.48 -16.61
N GLY A 45 11.36 11.41 -15.85
CA GLY A 45 12.44 10.57 -15.33
C GLY A 45 13.12 11.16 -14.08
N SER A 46 12.46 12.06 -13.33
CA SER A 46 13.01 12.71 -12.15
C SER A 46 12.14 12.49 -10.93
N ASP A 47 12.72 12.01 -9.84
CA ASP A 47 12.09 11.93 -8.53
C ASP A 47 12.70 12.98 -7.58
N PRO A 48 11.93 14.04 -7.23
CA PRO A 48 12.42 15.07 -6.32
C PRO A 48 12.66 14.60 -4.88
N SER A 49 12.06 13.47 -4.47
CA SER A 49 12.26 12.89 -3.14
C SER A 49 13.60 12.15 -3.02
N GLY A 50 14.21 11.77 -4.16
CA GLY A 50 15.48 11.04 -4.20
C GLY A 50 15.38 9.57 -3.81
N GLU A 51 14.17 9.03 -3.70
CA GLU A 51 13.95 7.62 -3.35
C GLU A 51 14.17 6.68 -4.55
N VAL A 52 13.96 7.19 -5.76
CA VAL A 52 14.10 6.43 -7.02
C VAL A 52 15.06 7.13 -7.96
N GLU A 53 16.10 6.40 -8.36
CA GLU A 53 17.06 6.90 -9.33
C GLU A 53 16.46 6.98 -10.75
N PRO A 54 16.88 7.95 -11.59
CA PRO A 54 16.38 8.09 -12.97
C PRO A 54 16.46 6.81 -13.80
N GLN A 55 17.52 6.02 -13.63
CA GLN A 55 17.69 4.75 -14.30
C GLN A 55 16.64 3.70 -13.86
N GLN A 56 16.18 3.77 -12.62
CA GLN A 56 15.16 2.87 -12.10
C GLN A 56 13.79 3.22 -12.68
N LEU A 57 13.46 4.52 -12.79
CA LEU A 57 12.26 5.00 -13.48
C LEU A 57 12.25 4.56 -14.94
N ALA A 58 13.35 4.74 -15.66
CA ALA A 58 13.48 4.35 -17.05
C ALA A 58 13.29 2.84 -17.30
N ARG A 59 13.66 2.00 -16.33
CA ARG A 59 13.47 0.53 -16.40
C ARG A 59 12.04 0.07 -16.13
N ALA A 60 11.21 0.91 -15.53
CA ALA A 60 9.80 0.60 -15.24
C ALA A 60 8.91 0.85 -16.46
N SER A 61 9.22 0.20 -17.59
CA SER A 61 8.60 0.46 -18.90
C SER A 61 7.10 0.12 -18.96
N MET A 62 6.58 -0.65 -18.00
CA MET A 62 5.16 -1.00 -17.89
C MET A 62 4.41 -0.17 -16.83
N LEU A 63 5.04 0.90 -16.30
CA LEU A 63 4.43 1.83 -15.35
C LEU A 63 3.83 3.02 -16.08
N GLU A 64 2.54 3.25 -15.87
CA GLU A 64 1.81 4.42 -16.34
C GLU A 64 1.49 5.36 -15.17
N PHE A 65 1.87 6.63 -15.27
CA PHE A 65 1.54 7.66 -14.27
C PHE A 65 0.27 8.41 -14.65
N THR A 66 -0.69 8.54 -13.72
CA THR A 66 -1.98 9.20 -13.99
C THR A 66 -2.58 9.85 -12.75
N SER A 67 -3.38 10.91 -12.94
CA SER A 67 -4.30 11.46 -11.94
C SER A 67 -5.75 11.02 -12.18
N ASP A 68 -6.01 10.31 -13.28
CA ASP A 68 -7.33 9.83 -13.65
C ASP A 68 -7.66 8.53 -12.89
N ALA A 69 -8.51 8.63 -11.86
CA ALA A 69 -8.94 7.50 -11.05
C ALA A 69 -9.75 6.45 -11.85
N SER A 70 -10.34 6.80 -13.00
CA SER A 70 -11.11 5.85 -13.81
C SER A 70 -10.26 4.69 -14.32
N LYS A 71 -8.94 4.89 -14.44
CA LYS A 71 -7.98 3.85 -14.85
C LYS A 71 -7.85 2.72 -13.84
N LEU A 72 -8.22 2.95 -12.57
CA LEU A 72 -8.23 1.91 -11.54
C LEU A 72 -9.12 0.72 -11.91
N SER A 73 -10.15 0.96 -12.73
CA SER A 73 -11.05 -0.11 -13.20
C SER A 73 -10.35 -1.20 -14.05
N ALA A 74 -9.13 -0.95 -14.52
CA ALA A 74 -8.34 -1.92 -15.26
C ALA A 74 -7.48 -2.82 -14.33
N ALA A 75 -7.38 -2.49 -13.04
CA ALA A 75 -6.53 -3.21 -12.09
C ALA A 75 -7.29 -4.34 -11.39
N GLN A 76 -6.65 -5.49 -11.25
CA GLN A 76 -7.11 -6.62 -10.44
C GLN A 76 -6.63 -6.51 -8.99
N ILE A 77 -5.54 -5.77 -8.78
CA ILE A 77 -4.97 -5.50 -7.45
C ILE A 77 -4.71 -4.00 -7.34
N ILE A 78 -5.22 -3.40 -6.27
CA ILE A 78 -5.03 -1.98 -5.98
C ILE A 78 -4.34 -1.84 -4.62
N ILE A 79 -3.18 -1.17 -4.58
CA ILE A 79 -2.42 -0.95 -3.34
C ILE A 79 -2.57 0.52 -2.97
N VAL A 80 -3.10 0.78 -1.78
CA VAL A 80 -3.33 2.12 -1.24
C VAL A 80 -2.19 2.50 -0.30
N VAL A 81 -1.43 3.53 -0.67
CA VAL A 81 -0.20 3.98 0.01
C VAL A 81 -0.26 5.48 0.27
N VAL A 82 -1.36 5.94 0.82
CA VAL A 82 -1.55 7.36 1.14
C VAL A 82 -1.08 7.67 2.57
N PRO A 83 -0.63 8.92 2.84
CA PRO A 83 -0.21 9.30 4.18
C PRO A 83 -1.37 9.31 5.17
N THR A 84 -1.06 9.06 6.44
CA THR A 84 -1.96 9.19 7.58
C THR A 84 -1.34 10.18 8.58
N PRO A 85 -1.45 11.50 8.35
CA PRO A 85 -0.90 12.51 9.23
C PRO A 85 -1.64 12.53 10.57
N ILE A 86 -1.16 13.32 11.51
CA ILE A 86 -1.84 13.60 12.77
C ILE A 86 -2.51 14.98 12.72
N ASP A 87 -3.67 15.10 13.37
CA ASP A 87 -4.34 16.38 13.57
C ASP A 87 -3.65 17.23 14.68
N GLN A 88 -4.16 18.44 14.93
CA GLN A 88 -3.65 19.31 15.98
C GLN A 88 -3.79 18.72 17.40
N ALA A 89 -4.72 17.78 17.59
CA ALA A 89 -4.91 17.04 18.84
C ALA A 89 -4.07 15.75 18.91
N ARG A 90 -3.13 15.55 17.98
CA ARG A 90 -2.29 14.36 17.82
C ARG A 90 -3.07 13.06 17.60
N ARG A 91 -4.25 13.15 16.98
CA ARG A 91 -5.03 11.98 16.56
C ARG A 91 -4.77 11.69 15.09
N PRO A 92 -4.80 10.42 14.66
CA PRO A 92 -4.67 10.08 13.25
C PRO A 92 -5.72 10.81 12.40
N ASP A 93 -5.27 11.53 11.38
CA ASP A 93 -6.14 12.10 10.36
C ASP A 93 -6.29 11.08 9.23
N LEU A 94 -7.47 10.46 9.14
CA LEU A 94 -7.79 9.46 8.13
C LEU A 94 -8.38 10.07 6.86
N ALA A 95 -8.55 11.40 6.75
CA ALA A 95 -9.18 12.04 5.60
C ALA A 95 -8.52 11.66 4.26
N PRO A 96 -7.16 11.61 4.14
CA PRO A 96 -6.52 11.14 2.91
C PRO A 96 -6.86 9.67 2.58
N LEU A 97 -6.87 8.80 3.59
CA LEU A 97 -7.19 7.38 3.43
C LEU A 97 -8.65 7.17 3.03
N GLU A 98 -9.58 7.84 3.69
CA GLU A 98 -10.99 7.83 3.33
C GLU A 98 -11.24 8.37 1.92
N GLY A 99 -10.53 9.44 1.54
CA GLY A 99 -10.57 9.99 0.17
C GLY A 99 -10.11 8.97 -0.86
N ALA A 100 -9.00 8.28 -0.58
CA ALA A 100 -8.50 7.20 -1.42
C ALA A 100 -9.50 6.03 -1.51
N CYS A 101 -10.11 5.62 -0.40
CA CYS A 101 -11.14 4.57 -0.39
C CYS A 101 -12.36 4.95 -1.24
N ARG A 102 -12.81 6.22 -1.19
CA ARG A 102 -13.90 6.70 -2.06
C ARG A 102 -13.52 6.65 -3.54
N ALA A 103 -12.33 7.13 -3.89
CA ALA A 103 -11.84 7.12 -5.27
C ALA A 103 -11.65 5.70 -5.80
N VAL A 104 -11.07 4.80 -5.01
CA VAL A 104 -10.90 3.38 -5.35
C VAL A 104 -12.26 2.71 -5.49
N GLY A 105 -13.14 2.87 -4.50
CA GLY A 105 -14.47 2.25 -4.48
C GLY A 105 -15.30 2.58 -5.72
N ALA A 106 -15.27 3.83 -6.20
CA ALA A 106 -16.00 4.24 -7.40
C ALA A 106 -15.60 3.47 -8.68
N HIS A 107 -14.44 2.81 -8.66
CA HIS A 107 -13.88 2.11 -9.83
C HIS A 107 -13.59 0.63 -9.58
N LEU A 108 -13.97 0.10 -8.39
CA LEU A 108 -13.82 -1.31 -8.08
C LEU A 108 -14.65 -2.21 -8.99
N ARG A 109 -14.10 -3.37 -9.29
CA ARG A 109 -14.80 -4.45 -9.99
C ARG A 109 -14.86 -5.70 -9.11
N PRO A 110 -15.83 -6.58 -9.31
CA PRO A 110 -15.88 -7.88 -8.64
C PRO A 110 -14.55 -8.62 -8.80
N GLY A 111 -14.07 -9.25 -7.72
CA GLY A 111 -12.81 -9.99 -7.68
C GLY A 111 -11.56 -9.12 -7.45
N THR A 112 -11.68 -7.77 -7.45
CA THR A 112 -10.54 -6.89 -7.16
C THR A 112 -10.08 -7.08 -5.72
N THR A 113 -8.76 -7.13 -5.51
CA THR A 113 -8.13 -7.14 -4.19
C THR A 113 -7.58 -5.75 -3.88
N VAL A 114 -8.00 -5.13 -2.77
CA VAL A 114 -7.49 -3.84 -2.29
C VAL A 114 -6.54 -4.09 -1.12
N ILE A 115 -5.29 -3.67 -1.25
CA ILE A 115 -4.25 -3.85 -0.22
C ILE A 115 -3.93 -2.48 0.37
N PHE A 116 -3.93 -2.38 1.71
CA PHE A 116 -3.55 -1.16 2.39
C PHE A 116 -2.14 -1.26 2.94
N GLU A 117 -1.32 -0.22 2.68
CA GLU A 117 0.02 -0.06 3.26
C GLU A 117 0.10 1.16 4.19
N SER A 118 -0.91 2.03 4.18
CA SER A 118 -0.98 3.19 5.07
C SER A 118 -0.88 2.77 6.53
N THR A 119 -0.14 3.54 7.34
CA THR A 119 -0.02 3.27 8.78
C THR A 119 -1.32 3.59 9.49
N VAL A 120 -1.95 2.58 10.07
CA VAL A 120 -3.26 2.70 10.74
C VAL A 120 -3.27 1.92 12.05
N TYR A 121 -4.26 2.20 12.91
CA TYR A 121 -4.49 1.41 14.13
C TYR A 121 -5.17 0.07 13.81
N PRO A 122 -5.02 -0.94 14.67
CA PRO A 122 -5.63 -2.27 14.46
C PRO A 122 -7.15 -2.21 14.33
N GLY A 123 -7.66 -2.77 13.24
CA GLY A 123 -9.07 -2.77 12.87
C GLY A 123 -9.47 -1.68 11.86
N CYS A 124 -8.64 -0.69 11.61
CA CYS A 124 -8.95 0.43 10.71
C CYS A 124 -9.33 -0.03 9.29
N THR A 125 -8.62 -1.00 8.72
CA THR A 125 -8.93 -1.52 7.39
C THR A 125 -10.35 -2.08 7.33
N GLU A 126 -10.72 -2.93 8.28
CA GLU A 126 -12.01 -3.62 8.29
C GLU A 126 -13.16 -2.71 8.76
N GLU A 127 -12.90 -1.81 9.72
CA GLU A 127 -13.92 -1.01 10.39
C GLU A 127 -14.16 0.36 9.74
N VAL A 128 -13.16 0.90 9.03
CA VAL A 128 -13.24 2.21 8.37
C VAL A 128 -13.16 2.08 6.86
N CYS A 129 -12.10 1.44 6.32
CA CYS A 129 -11.88 1.43 4.88
C CYS A 129 -12.91 0.57 4.15
N VAL A 130 -13.20 -0.62 4.65
CA VAL A 130 -14.16 -1.55 4.02
C VAL A 130 -15.55 -0.93 3.88
N PRO A 131 -16.20 -0.33 4.90
CA PRO A 131 -17.50 0.30 4.74
C PRO A 131 -17.53 1.42 3.69
N ILE A 132 -16.44 2.17 3.55
CA ILE A 132 -16.34 3.23 2.53
C ILE A 132 -16.24 2.62 1.14
N LEU A 133 -15.45 1.55 0.98
CA LEU A 133 -15.34 0.81 -0.29
C LEU A 133 -16.69 0.20 -0.69
N GLU A 134 -17.39 -0.48 0.23
CA GLU A 134 -18.73 -1.05 -0.01
C GLU A 134 -19.73 0.02 -0.47
N LYS A 135 -19.75 1.17 0.23
CA LYS A 135 -20.63 2.28 -0.11
C LYS A 135 -20.32 2.90 -1.48
N ALA A 136 -19.04 3.05 -1.80
CA ALA A 136 -18.63 3.72 -3.04
C ALA A 136 -18.74 2.81 -4.27
N SER A 137 -18.52 1.51 -4.10
CA SER A 137 -18.56 0.52 -5.20
C SER A 137 -19.92 -0.11 -5.40
N ALA A 138 -20.79 -0.10 -4.39
CA ALA A 138 -22.00 -0.93 -4.30
C ALA A 138 -21.69 -2.45 -4.34
N LEU A 139 -20.45 -2.87 -4.14
CA LEU A 139 -20.02 -4.26 -4.06
C LEU A 139 -19.90 -4.69 -2.59
N PRO A 140 -20.26 -5.92 -2.23
CA PRO A 140 -20.05 -6.45 -0.89
C PRO A 140 -18.56 -6.77 -0.65
N TRP A 141 -18.12 -6.70 0.59
CA TRP A 141 -16.84 -7.28 0.99
C TRP A 141 -16.94 -8.81 1.01
N ALA A 142 -16.30 -9.45 0.05
CA ALA A 142 -16.34 -10.90 -0.14
C ALA A 142 -15.65 -11.68 1.00
N GLY A 143 -14.63 -11.09 1.63
CA GLY A 143 -13.90 -11.69 2.76
C GLY A 143 -14.67 -11.71 4.08
N ARG A 144 -15.88 -11.14 4.16
CA ARG A 144 -16.71 -11.15 5.39
C ARG A 144 -17.14 -12.56 5.79
N THR A 145 -17.21 -13.48 4.85
CA THR A 145 -17.52 -14.88 5.08
C THR A 145 -16.34 -15.76 4.65
N ALA A 146 -16.05 -16.80 5.39
CA ALA A 146 -14.94 -17.71 5.11
C ALA A 146 -14.98 -18.38 3.71
N GLN A 147 -16.14 -18.34 3.04
CA GLN A 147 -16.35 -18.91 1.71
C GLN A 147 -16.20 -17.88 0.58
N GLY A 148 -16.09 -16.59 0.91
CA GLY A 148 -16.07 -15.50 -0.07
C GLY A 148 -17.30 -15.49 -0.98
N THR A 149 -17.59 -14.35 -1.61
CA THR A 149 -18.59 -14.28 -2.70
C THR A 149 -17.87 -13.84 -3.98
N VAL A 150 -18.20 -14.46 -5.11
CA VAL A 150 -17.56 -14.17 -6.41
C VAL A 150 -17.82 -12.72 -6.86
N ASP A 151 -18.89 -12.10 -6.37
CA ASP A 151 -19.38 -10.79 -6.81
C ASP A 151 -18.90 -9.62 -5.93
N GLY A 152 -17.95 -9.84 -5.02
CA GLY A 152 -17.43 -8.83 -4.12
C GLY A 152 -15.97 -8.47 -4.36
N PHE A 153 -15.42 -7.61 -3.49
CA PHE A 153 -13.99 -7.30 -3.44
C PHE A 153 -13.34 -7.93 -2.20
N TYR A 154 -12.02 -8.07 -2.25
CA TYR A 154 -11.21 -8.59 -1.18
C TYR A 154 -10.27 -7.53 -0.60
N VAL A 155 -9.84 -7.69 0.65
CA VAL A 155 -8.90 -6.77 1.26
C VAL A 155 -7.70 -7.48 1.88
N GLY A 156 -6.55 -6.80 1.79
CA GLY A 156 -5.32 -7.20 2.44
C GLY A 156 -4.66 -6.01 3.13
N TYR A 157 -3.66 -6.30 3.95
CA TYR A 157 -2.85 -5.28 4.60
C TYR A 157 -1.38 -5.71 4.62
N SER A 158 -0.49 -4.76 4.35
CA SER A 158 0.95 -4.98 4.39
C SER A 158 1.65 -3.73 4.89
N PRO A 159 2.10 -3.69 6.16
CA PRO A 159 2.74 -2.50 6.72
C PRO A 159 4.03 -2.15 5.99
N GLU A 160 4.27 -0.85 5.82
CA GLU A 160 5.53 -0.35 5.34
C GLU A 160 6.59 -0.37 6.45
N ARG A 161 7.80 -0.80 6.12
CA ARG A 161 8.94 -0.91 7.04
C ARG A 161 10.18 -0.15 6.58
N ILE A 162 10.09 0.61 5.48
CA ILE A 162 11.19 1.43 4.97
C ILE A 162 11.25 2.72 5.79
N ASN A 163 12.45 3.08 6.26
CA ASN A 163 12.68 4.40 6.85
C ASN A 163 13.10 5.38 5.74
N PRO A 164 12.51 6.59 5.68
CA PRO A 164 12.93 7.59 4.70
C PRO A 164 14.45 7.83 4.76
N GLY A 165 15.11 7.78 3.60
CA GLY A 165 16.56 7.97 3.48
C GLY A 165 17.43 6.79 3.90
N ASP A 166 16.86 5.67 4.33
CA ASP A 166 17.61 4.45 4.65
C ASP A 166 18.02 3.73 3.36
N LYS A 167 19.32 3.65 3.10
CA LYS A 167 19.87 2.99 1.91
C LYS A 167 20.10 1.50 2.09
N GLU A 168 20.07 0.98 3.31
CA GLU A 168 20.34 -0.43 3.62
C GLU A 168 19.04 -1.24 3.68
N HIS A 169 17.98 -0.68 4.27
CA HIS A 169 16.68 -1.34 4.41
C HIS A 169 15.70 -0.88 3.33
N ARG A 170 15.99 -1.28 2.08
CA ARG A 170 15.13 -0.99 0.93
C ARG A 170 14.03 -2.04 0.79
N LEU A 171 13.01 -1.73 0.00
CA LEU A 171 11.91 -2.64 -0.32
C LEU A 171 12.41 -4.06 -0.66
N GLU A 172 13.49 -4.18 -1.40
CA GLU A 172 14.03 -5.45 -1.89
C GLU A 172 14.66 -6.33 -0.78
N THR A 173 15.13 -5.75 0.33
CA THR A 173 15.94 -6.45 1.34
C THR A 173 15.19 -6.81 2.62
N ILE A 174 14.05 -6.18 2.87
CA ILE A 174 13.24 -6.40 4.08
C ILE A 174 12.36 -7.64 3.93
N THR A 175 12.03 -8.30 5.05
CA THR A 175 10.91 -9.26 5.10
C THR A 175 9.60 -8.48 5.21
N LYS A 176 8.74 -8.60 4.21
CA LYS A 176 7.45 -7.89 4.16
C LYS A 176 6.38 -8.67 4.91
N VAL A 177 5.75 -8.04 5.90
CA VAL A 177 4.57 -8.63 6.57
C VAL A 177 3.38 -8.47 5.63
N VAL A 178 2.60 -9.54 5.44
CA VAL A 178 1.41 -9.56 4.58
C VAL A 178 0.25 -10.23 5.30
N SER A 179 -0.95 -9.75 5.01
CA SER A 179 -2.19 -10.33 5.54
C SER A 179 -3.33 -10.21 4.52
N GLY A 180 -4.35 -11.02 4.68
CA GLY A 180 -5.54 -11.03 3.83
C GLY A 180 -6.77 -11.40 4.64
N ASP A 181 -7.92 -11.05 4.11
CA ASP A 181 -9.24 -11.33 4.69
C ASP A 181 -9.66 -12.80 4.53
N THR A 182 -9.09 -13.49 3.54
CA THR A 182 -9.25 -14.94 3.34
C THR A 182 -7.88 -15.60 3.15
N PRO A 183 -7.74 -16.93 3.33
CA PRO A 183 -6.51 -17.63 3.02
C PRO A 183 -6.05 -17.42 1.57
N GLU A 184 -6.96 -17.38 0.62
CA GLU A 184 -6.69 -17.17 -0.80
C GLU A 184 -6.17 -15.76 -1.06
N THR A 185 -6.78 -14.75 -0.43
CA THR A 185 -6.31 -13.35 -0.49
C THR A 185 -4.92 -13.23 0.12
N LEU A 186 -4.67 -13.87 1.27
CA LEU A 186 -3.36 -13.87 1.91
C LEU A 186 -2.28 -14.43 0.98
N GLU A 187 -2.54 -15.58 0.33
CA GLU A 187 -1.58 -16.17 -0.61
C GLU A 187 -1.40 -15.31 -1.87
N LYS A 188 -2.46 -14.68 -2.38
CA LYS A 188 -2.38 -13.73 -3.49
C LYS A 188 -1.48 -12.54 -3.14
N VAL A 189 -1.68 -11.97 -1.96
CA VAL A 189 -0.85 -10.85 -1.45
C VAL A 189 0.60 -11.29 -1.23
N ALA A 190 0.81 -12.47 -0.62
CA ALA A 190 2.15 -13.00 -0.38
C ALA A 190 2.91 -13.27 -1.69
N THR A 191 2.23 -13.83 -2.68
CA THR A 191 2.81 -14.08 -4.01
C THR A 191 3.17 -12.78 -4.71
N LEU A 192 2.27 -11.80 -4.71
CA LEU A 192 2.49 -10.49 -5.31
C LEU A 192 3.74 -9.80 -4.75
N TYR A 193 3.84 -9.68 -3.43
CA TYR A 193 5.02 -9.04 -2.82
C TYR A 193 6.28 -9.87 -2.98
N GLY A 194 6.18 -11.20 -3.01
CA GLY A 194 7.32 -12.09 -3.27
C GLY A 194 8.03 -11.83 -4.60
N GLU A 195 7.38 -11.20 -5.57
CA GLU A 195 8.01 -10.82 -6.83
C GLU A 195 8.99 -9.64 -6.72
N VAL A 196 8.74 -8.73 -5.78
CA VAL A 196 9.50 -7.48 -5.63
C VAL A 196 10.37 -7.44 -4.37
N VAL A 197 10.12 -8.34 -3.40
CA VAL A 197 10.81 -8.40 -2.11
C VAL A 197 11.65 -9.67 -2.00
N LYS A 198 12.97 -9.54 -2.05
CA LYS A 198 13.91 -10.70 -1.94
C LYS A 198 14.01 -11.26 -0.53
N GLY A 199 13.75 -10.42 0.50
CA GLY A 199 13.75 -10.83 1.91
C GLY A 199 12.59 -11.74 2.28
N GLY A 200 11.69 -12.05 1.34
CA GLY A 200 10.53 -12.90 1.52
C GLY A 200 9.35 -12.20 2.21
N THR A 201 8.29 -12.97 2.42
CA THR A 201 7.05 -12.49 3.06
C THR A 201 6.77 -13.25 4.35
N HIS A 202 6.31 -12.54 5.38
CA HIS A 202 5.79 -13.11 6.62
C HIS A 202 4.26 -12.99 6.63
N ARG A 203 3.58 -14.12 6.71
CA ARG A 203 2.11 -14.18 6.70
C ARG A 203 1.58 -13.93 8.11
N ALA A 204 0.93 -12.80 8.33
CA ALA A 204 0.26 -12.50 9.59
C ALA A 204 -1.08 -13.25 9.68
N ALA A 205 -1.48 -13.61 10.89
CA ALA A 205 -2.68 -14.41 11.13
C ALA A 205 -3.99 -13.69 10.78
N SER A 206 -3.98 -12.35 10.72
CA SER A 206 -5.11 -11.53 10.29
C SER A 206 -4.64 -10.13 9.90
N ILE A 207 -5.54 -9.35 9.28
CA ILE A 207 -5.32 -7.94 8.96
C ILE A 207 -5.00 -7.16 10.24
N LYS A 208 -5.79 -7.33 11.30
CA LYS A 208 -5.57 -6.67 12.62
C LYS A 208 -4.19 -6.97 13.22
N VAL A 209 -3.69 -8.18 13.04
CA VAL A 209 -2.33 -8.55 13.49
C VAL A 209 -1.27 -7.82 12.65
N GLY A 210 -1.46 -7.70 11.35
CA GLY A 210 -0.58 -6.93 10.46
C GLY A 210 -0.52 -5.45 10.85
N GLU A 211 -1.67 -4.82 11.10
CA GLU A 211 -1.80 -3.44 11.57
C GLU A 211 -1.13 -3.25 12.94
N ALA A 212 -1.40 -4.15 13.90
CA ALA A 212 -0.80 -4.12 15.23
C ALA A 212 0.73 -4.22 15.19
N ALA A 213 1.27 -5.05 14.32
CA ALA A 213 2.72 -5.22 14.16
C ALA A 213 3.40 -3.88 13.84
N LYS A 214 2.80 -3.05 12.95
CA LYS A 214 3.33 -1.72 12.61
C LYS A 214 3.30 -0.76 13.79
N VAL A 215 2.18 -0.71 14.52
CA VAL A 215 2.02 0.16 15.70
C VAL A 215 3.04 -0.22 16.78
N ILE A 216 3.17 -1.50 17.09
CA ILE A 216 4.10 -2.02 18.11
C ILE A 216 5.56 -1.71 17.72
N GLU A 217 5.92 -1.92 16.46
CA GLU A 217 7.28 -1.61 15.96
C GLU A 217 7.61 -0.12 16.12
N ASN A 218 6.71 0.77 15.71
CA ASN A 218 6.90 2.20 15.81
C ASN A 218 6.99 2.65 17.27
N THR A 219 6.07 2.19 18.14
CA THR A 219 6.07 2.50 19.58
C THR A 219 7.37 2.05 20.25
N ARG A 220 7.83 0.81 19.96
CA ARG A 220 9.09 0.31 20.50
C ARG A 220 10.29 1.16 20.06
N ARG A 221 10.33 1.57 18.80
CA ARG A 221 11.39 2.43 18.27
C ARG A 221 11.41 3.79 18.96
N ASP A 222 10.25 4.41 19.11
CA ASP A 222 10.08 5.71 19.78
C ASP A 222 10.54 5.65 21.23
N LEU A 223 10.12 4.64 21.99
CA LEU A 223 10.53 4.42 23.38
C LEU A 223 12.05 4.21 23.51
N ASN A 224 12.66 3.44 22.61
CA ASN A 224 14.10 3.22 22.63
C ASN A 224 14.87 4.51 22.33
N ILE A 225 14.42 5.32 21.37
CA ILE A 225 15.03 6.61 21.05
C ILE A 225 14.90 7.57 22.24
N ALA A 226 13.71 7.67 22.84
CA ALA A 226 13.47 8.50 24.01
C ALA A 226 14.40 8.09 25.18
N LEU A 227 14.50 6.79 25.46
CA LEU A 227 15.41 6.28 26.50
C LEU A 227 16.86 6.66 26.23
N MET A 228 17.35 6.49 24.98
CA MET A 228 18.72 6.86 24.63
C MET A 228 18.97 8.36 24.77
N ASN A 229 18.00 9.20 24.42
CA ASN A 229 18.11 10.65 24.61
C ASN A 229 18.20 11.01 26.11
N GLU A 230 17.39 10.40 26.97
CA GLU A 230 17.48 10.62 28.42
C GLU A 230 18.85 10.19 28.98
N LEU A 231 19.34 9.01 28.57
CA LEU A 231 20.66 8.51 29.00
C LEU A 231 21.81 9.41 28.49
N ALA A 232 21.65 10.09 27.37
CA ALA A 232 22.68 10.99 26.84
C ALA A 232 22.76 12.33 27.63
N LEU A 233 21.78 12.63 28.49
CA LEU A 233 21.75 13.81 29.36
C LEU A 233 22.36 13.56 30.73
N ILE A 234 22.64 12.31 31.11
CA ILE A 234 23.24 11.87 32.36
C ILE A 234 24.74 11.72 32.18
#